data_19c04709097bdefb7fde82e89e484c37
#
_entry.id   19c04709097bdefb7fde82e89e484c37
#
_cell.length_a   1.000
_cell.length_b   1.000
_cell.length_c   1.000
_cell.angle_alpha   90.00
_cell.angle_beta   90.00
_cell.angle_gamma   90.00
#
_symmetry.space_group_name_H-M   'P 1'
#
loop_
_entity.id
_entity.type
_entity.pdbx_description
1 polymer ?
#
loop_
_entity_poly.entity_id
_entity_poly.type
_entity_poly.pdbx_seq_one_letter_code
_entity_poly.pdbx_strand_id
1 'polypeptide(L)'
;MKASLYNQEGEEIKKVDLPSEIFDIELNSDLVHQVVVAQTNNSREAIAHTKDRSEKRGGGRKPWRQKGTGRARHGSIRSPIWRGGGVTFGPTKDRNFSKKINKKMKQGALLMTLSSKIKEDEFVLLDKIELTEGKTKLMNEMINNLGNKLKKNLNKSTLIVLSKTDLKISHAVRNIPKIKTIRADSLNVLDILNHQYLILLQDAIKTIKETYVK
;
A
#
# COMPACT_ATOMS: atom_id res chain seq x y z
N MET A 1 -8.56 -26.05 2.95
CA MET A 1 -9.56 -25.22 2.24
C MET A 1 -9.43 -25.50 0.75
N LYS A 2 -10.53 -25.57 -0.04
CA LYS A 2 -10.47 -25.87 -1.48
C LYS A 2 -10.81 -24.64 -2.29
N ALA A 3 -10.06 -24.36 -3.35
CA ALA A 3 -10.35 -23.28 -4.30
C ALA A 3 -10.39 -23.86 -5.73
N SER A 4 -11.27 -23.32 -6.57
CA SER A 4 -11.33 -23.66 -7.98
C SER A 4 -10.17 -22.96 -8.72
N LEU A 5 -9.45 -23.72 -9.53
CA LEU A 5 -8.39 -23.24 -10.41
C LEU A 5 -8.99 -22.94 -11.77
N TYR A 6 -8.78 -21.74 -12.27
CA TYR A 6 -9.29 -21.28 -13.55
C TYR A 6 -8.19 -21.10 -14.60
N ASN A 7 -8.56 -21.25 -15.87
CA ASN A 7 -7.72 -20.85 -16.99
C ASN A 7 -7.91 -19.36 -17.31
N GLN A 8 -7.18 -18.83 -18.27
CA GLN A 8 -7.31 -17.43 -18.73
C GLN A 8 -8.69 -17.10 -19.29
N GLU A 9 -9.42 -18.09 -19.79
CA GLU A 9 -10.75 -17.95 -20.33
C GLU A 9 -11.86 -18.02 -19.27
N GLY A 10 -11.50 -18.30 -17.99
CA GLY A 10 -12.42 -18.40 -16.87
C GLY A 10 -13.14 -19.74 -16.76
N GLU A 11 -12.58 -20.79 -17.35
CA GLU A 11 -13.08 -22.15 -17.17
C GLU A 11 -12.41 -22.81 -15.98
N GLU A 12 -13.17 -23.56 -15.19
CA GLU A 12 -12.64 -24.30 -14.05
C GLU A 12 -11.91 -25.56 -14.56
N ILE A 13 -10.59 -25.63 -14.28
CA ILE A 13 -9.75 -26.77 -14.65
C ILE A 13 -9.87 -27.88 -13.61
N LYS A 14 -9.67 -27.52 -12.35
CA LYS A 14 -9.68 -28.44 -11.20
C LYS A 14 -9.85 -27.69 -9.89
N LYS A 15 -10.19 -28.42 -8.82
CA LYS A 15 -10.12 -27.91 -7.45
C LYS A 15 -8.76 -28.22 -6.85
N VAL A 16 -8.15 -27.22 -6.23
CA VAL A 16 -6.83 -27.30 -5.60
C VAL A 16 -6.99 -27.12 -4.09
N ASP A 17 -6.31 -27.95 -3.32
CA ASP A 17 -6.24 -27.80 -1.87
C ASP A 17 -5.25 -26.66 -1.52
N LEU A 18 -5.77 -25.65 -0.85
CA LEU A 18 -4.96 -24.53 -0.37
C LEU A 18 -4.36 -24.84 1.00
N PRO A 19 -3.09 -24.49 1.26
CA PRO A 19 -2.46 -24.67 2.57
C PRO A 19 -3.21 -23.90 3.65
N SER A 20 -3.70 -24.61 4.69
CA SER A 20 -4.40 -23.99 5.81
C SER A 20 -3.53 -23.01 6.60
N GLU A 21 -2.22 -23.25 6.62
CA GLU A 21 -1.21 -22.37 7.25
C GLU A 21 -1.20 -20.93 6.67
N ILE A 22 -1.71 -20.75 5.44
CA ILE A 22 -1.74 -19.45 4.74
C ILE A 22 -3.15 -18.88 4.65
N PHE A 23 -4.15 -19.74 4.39
CA PHE A 23 -5.46 -19.32 3.94
C PHE A 23 -6.60 -19.64 4.92
N ASP A 24 -6.29 -20.21 6.09
CA ASP A 24 -7.31 -20.54 7.11
C ASP A 24 -6.92 -19.97 8.48
N ILE A 25 -6.55 -18.71 8.50
CA ILE A 25 -6.16 -17.99 9.72
C ILE A 25 -7.33 -17.10 10.14
N GLU A 26 -7.61 -17.08 11.45
CA GLU A 26 -8.63 -16.21 12.03
C GLU A 26 -8.21 -14.74 11.94
N LEU A 27 -9.13 -13.87 11.56
CA LEU A 27 -8.90 -12.46 11.38
C LEU A 27 -8.84 -11.74 12.73
N ASN A 28 -7.72 -11.05 12.99
CA ASN A 28 -7.59 -10.06 14.04
C ASN A 28 -7.52 -8.65 13.41
N SER A 29 -8.64 -7.92 13.47
CA SER A 29 -8.79 -6.59 12.89
C SER A 29 -7.81 -5.57 13.44
N ASP A 30 -7.52 -5.64 14.75
CA ASP A 30 -6.65 -4.66 15.42
C ASP A 30 -5.20 -4.82 14.98
N LEU A 31 -4.74 -6.08 14.83
CA LEU A 31 -3.41 -6.36 14.31
C LEU A 31 -3.27 -5.89 12.85
N VAL A 32 -4.26 -6.18 12.01
CA VAL A 32 -4.28 -5.74 10.60
C VAL A 32 -4.27 -4.21 10.53
N HIS A 33 -5.12 -3.53 11.31
CA HIS A 33 -5.18 -2.07 11.38
C HIS A 33 -3.83 -1.48 11.82
N GLN A 34 -3.20 -2.02 12.85
CA GLN A 34 -1.88 -1.56 13.31
C GLN A 34 -0.82 -1.64 12.20
N VAL A 35 -0.82 -2.73 11.43
CA VAL A 35 0.12 -2.92 10.31
C VAL A 35 -0.18 -1.93 9.16
N VAL A 36 -1.45 -1.72 8.82
CA VAL A 36 -1.87 -0.74 7.78
C VAL A 36 -1.44 0.67 8.16
N VAL A 37 -1.72 1.10 9.40
CA VAL A 37 -1.32 2.43 9.89
C VAL A 37 0.20 2.62 9.83
N ALA A 38 0.97 1.59 10.17
CA ALA A 38 2.42 1.68 10.10
C ALA A 38 2.93 1.71 8.65
N GLN A 39 2.40 0.88 7.76
CA GLN A 39 2.77 0.91 6.34
C GLN A 39 2.45 2.25 5.69
N THR A 40 1.26 2.81 5.97
CA THR A 40 0.85 4.13 5.49
C THR A 40 1.75 5.25 6.03
N ASN A 41 2.11 5.20 7.32
CA ASN A 41 3.03 6.19 7.88
C ASN A 41 4.45 6.06 7.31
N ASN A 42 4.92 4.84 7.04
CA ASN A 42 6.26 4.60 6.49
C ASN A 42 6.36 5.00 5.00
N SER A 43 5.26 5.02 4.27
CA SER A 43 5.22 5.52 2.88
C SER A 43 5.09 7.04 2.80
N ARG A 44 4.81 7.72 3.92
CA ARG A 44 4.59 9.15 3.96
C ARG A 44 5.91 9.92 3.97
N GLU A 45 6.09 10.83 3.04
CA GLU A 45 7.22 11.75 2.98
C GLU A 45 6.91 13.06 3.71
N ALA A 46 7.92 13.60 4.42
CA ALA A 46 7.81 14.89 5.11
C ALA A 46 8.15 16.03 4.13
N ILE A 47 7.20 16.41 3.28
CA ILE A 47 7.40 17.47 2.26
C ILE A 47 7.18 18.85 2.85
N ALA A 48 6.21 19.00 3.77
CA ALA A 48 5.82 20.29 4.32
C ALA A 48 6.89 20.84 5.29
N HIS A 49 7.28 22.10 5.10
CA HIS A 49 8.21 22.81 5.98
C HIS A 49 7.80 24.26 6.13
N THR A 50 7.85 24.78 7.36
CA THR A 50 7.62 26.18 7.68
C THR A 50 8.87 26.76 8.34
N LYS A 51 9.25 27.99 7.97
CA LYS A 51 10.41 28.66 8.56
C LYS A 51 10.11 29.05 10.01
N ASP A 52 10.95 28.61 10.92
CA ASP A 52 10.96 29.06 12.30
C ASP A 52 11.61 30.45 12.44
N ARG A 53 11.70 30.94 13.69
CA ARG A 53 12.33 32.26 13.94
C ARG A 53 13.81 32.29 13.59
N SER A 54 14.51 31.16 13.57
CA SER A 54 15.94 31.08 13.25
C SER A 54 16.17 31.18 11.74
N GLU A 55 15.27 30.55 10.96
CA GLU A 55 15.36 30.50 9.49
C GLU A 55 14.80 31.75 8.79
N LYS A 56 14.02 32.58 9.50
CA LYS A 56 13.52 33.86 8.93
C LYS A 56 14.65 34.86 8.74
N ARG A 57 14.66 35.53 7.59
CA ARG A 57 15.59 36.61 7.28
C ARG A 57 15.27 37.84 8.14
N GLY A 58 16.30 38.57 8.61
CA GLY A 58 16.17 39.82 9.35
C GLY A 58 16.37 39.62 10.85
N GLY A 59 15.98 40.59 11.67
CA GLY A 59 15.94 40.53 13.13
C GLY A 59 17.28 40.56 13.87
N GLY A 60 18.37 40.88 13.21
CA GLY A 60 19.70 41.05 13.84
C GLY A 60 19.78 42.28 14.77
N ARG A 61 18.95 43.30 14.51
CA ARG A 61 18.90 44.53 15.33
C ARG A 61 17.66 44.49 16.22
N LYS A 62 17.83 44.85 17.52
CA LYS A 62 16.71 45.05 18.47
C LYS A 62 15.80 46.18 17.97
N PRO A 63 14.46 46.03 17.92
CA PRO A 63 13.55 47.03 17.37
C PRO A 63 13.60 48.36 18.10
N TRP A 64 13.75 48.37 19.44
CA TRP A 64 13.90 49.56 20.28
C TRP A 64 14.62 49.22 21.59
N ARG A 65 15.03 50.24 22.32
CA ARG A 65 15.74 50.13 23.61
C ARG A 65 14.85 49.42 24.66
N GLN A 66 15.50 48.77 25.63
CA GLN A 66 14.85 47.88 26.62
C GLN A 66 13.87 48.61 27.54
N LYS A 67 14.12 49.89 27.87
CA LYS A 67 13.31 50.72 28.79
C LYS A 67 13.16 52.13 28.19
N GLY A 68 12.13 52.91 28.71
CA GLY A 68 11.93 54.29 28.34
C GLY A 68 11.25 54.51 26.99
N THR A 69 10.51 53.54 26.42
CA THR A 69 9.75 53.69 25.17
C THR A 69 8.24 53.57 25.34
N GLY A 70 7.75 53.23 26.53
CA GLY A 70 6.33 52.94 26.77
C GLY A 70 5.78 51.74 26.02
N ARG A 71 6.58 51.06 25.23
CA ARG A 71 6.20 49.89 24.40
C ARG A 71 6.56 48.56 25.09
N ALA A 72 5.89 47.47 24.67
CA ALA A 72 6.25 46.13 25.11
C ALA A 72 7.68 45.80 24.72
N ARG A 73 8.39 45.04 25.54
CA ARG A 73 9.77 44.64 25.32
C ARG A 73 9.88 43.58 24.21
N HIS A 74 10.64 43.85 23.18
CA HIS A 74 10.91 42.91 22.08
C HIS A 74 12.40 42.80 21.79
N GLY A 75 12.89 41.58 21.58
CA GLY A 75 14.28 41.31 21.21
C GLY A 75 14.50 41.23 19.70
N SER A 76 13.50 40.79 18.96
CA SER A 76 13.60 40.58 17.51
C SER A 76 12.21 40.62 16.86
N ILE A 77 12.17 41.14 15.64
CA ILE A 77 11.00 41.18 14.77
C ILE A 77 10.68 39.80 14.16
N ARG A 78 11.60 38.81 14.30
CA ARG A 78 11.38 37.43 13.87
C ARG A 78 10.49 36.63 14.81
N SER A 79 10.13 37.18 15.99
CA SER A 79 9.30 36.48 16.95
C SER A 79 7.95 36.10 16.34
N PRO A 80 7.37 34.94 16.70
CA PRO A 80 6.06 34.49 16.17
C PRO A 80 4.91 35.47 16.40
N ILE A 81 5.00 36.33 17.40
CA ILE A 81 4.01 37.39 17.69
C ILE A 81 4.03 38.56 16.70
N TRP A 82 5.08 38.65 15.90
CA TRP A 82 5.19 39.67 14.87
C TRP A 82 4.64 39.19 13.53
N ARG A 83 3.94 40.07 12.82
CA ARG A 83 3.49 39.77 11.45
C ARG A 83 4.73 39.51 10.57
N GLY A 84 4.75 38.35 9.91
CA GLY A 84 5.92 37.91 9.14
C GLY A 84 7.04 37.25 9.97
N GLY A 85 6.87 37.07 11.28
CA GLY A 85 7.77 36.30 12.13
C GLY A 85 7.77 34.81 11.81
N GLY A 86 8.62 34.05 12.51
CA GLY A 86 8.70 32.60 12.34
C GLY A 86 7.49 31.85 12.93
N VAL A 87 7.21 30.67 12.43
CA VAL A 87 6.15 29.78 12.96
C VAL A 87 6.73 28.94 14.10
N THR A 88 6.01 28.79 15.22
CA THR A 88 6.52 28.09 16.40
C THR A 88 6.31 26.56 16.29
N PHE A 89 5.13 26.11 15.88
CA PHE A 89 4.76 24.69 15.83
C PHE A 89 4.29 24.28 14.44
N GLY A 90 4.91 24.82 13.42
CA GLY A 90 4.59 24.45 12.05
C GLY A 90 5.18 23.10 11.63
N PRO A 91 4.78 22.58 10.48
CA PRO A 91 5.37 21.38 9.94
C PRO A 91 6.86 21.59 9.65
N THR A 92 7.68 20.56 9.92
CA THR A 92 9.11 20.55 9.64
C THR A 92 9.48 19.37 8.73
N LYS A 93 10.41 19.60 7.81
CA LYS A 93 10.94 18.55 6.92
C LYS A 93 11.65 17.41 7.67
N ASP A 94 12.10 17.68 8.89
CA ASP A 94 12.83 16.71 9.72
C ASP A 94 11.90 15.78 10.52
N ARG A 95 10.57 15.93 10.33
CA ARG A 95 9.59 15.11 11.02
C ARG A 95 9.65 13.68 10.52
N ASN A 96 9.93 12.74 11.42
CA ASN A 96 9.93 11.31 11.15
C ASN A 96 8.54 10.71 11.39
N PHE A 97 7.91 10.14 10.36
CA PHE A 97 6.64 9.43 10.43
C PHE A 97 6.82 7.91 10.58
N SER A 98 8.04 7.39 10.46
CA SER A 98 8.34 5.96 10.47
C SER A 98 7.88 5.29 11.77
N LYS A 99 7.19 4.16 11.62
CA LYS A 99 6.75 3.29 12.72
C LYS A 99 7.34 1.90 12.55
N LYS A 100 7.95 1.38 13.60
CA LYS A 100 8.49 0.02 13.63
C LYS A 100 7.40 -0.99 13.98
N ILE A 101 7.36 -2.11 13.26
CA ILE A 101 6.50 -3.27 13.56
C ILE A 101 7.34 -4.53 13.55
N ASN A 102 7.00 -5.47 14.42
CA ASN A 102 7.66 -6.76 14.51
C ASN A 102 7.41 -7.60 13.24
N LYS A 103 8.42 -8.32 12.79
CA LYS A 103 8.36 -9.15 11.58
C LYS A 103 7.22 -10.17 11.63
N LYS A 104 7.05 -10.88 12.75
CA LYS A 104 5.98 -11.87 12.95
C LYS A 104 4.58 -11.24 12.88
N MET A 105 4.39 -10.02 13.45
CA MET A 105 3.12 -9.30 13.37
C MET A 105 2.77 -8.93 11.92
N LYS A 106 3.75 -8.45 11.15
CA LYS A 106 3.56 -8.12 9.73
C LYS A 106 3.21 -9.35 8.89
N GLN A 107 3.88 -10.48 9.14
CA GLN A 107 3.59 -11.76 8.47
C GLN A 107 2.21 -12.27 8.84
N GLY A 108 1.86 -12.33 10.13
CA GLY A 108 0.53 -12.76 10.59
C GLY A 108 -0.59 -11.93 10.00
N ALA A 109 -0.48 -10.60 10.01
CA ALA A 109 -1.48 -9.71 9.39
C ALA A 109 -1.63 -9.95 7.87
N LEU A 110 -0.55 -10.23 7.16
CA LEU A 110 -0.60 -10.56 5.73
C LEU A 110 -1.40 -11.86 5.49
N LEU A 111 -1.11 -12.91 6.26
CA LEU A 111 -1.80 -14.20 6.13
C LEU A 111 -3.28 -14.09 6.52
N MET A 112 -3.61 -13.30 7.54
CA MET A 112 -4.99 -13.00 7.94
C MET A 112 -5.76 -12.29 6.81
N THR A 113 -5.15 -11.32 6.13
CA THR A 113 -5.80 -10.62 5.01
C THR A 113 -6.00 -11.52 3.80
N LEU A 114 -5.06 -12.43 3.49
CA LEU A 114 -5.24 -13.43 2.44
C LEU A 114 -6.40 -14.40 2.77
N SER A 115 -6.50 -14.82 4.02
CA SER A 115 -7.60 -15.70 4.50
C SER A 115 -8.95 -14.98 4.40
N SER A 116 -9.02 -13.70 4.74
CA SER A 116 -10.25 -12.89 4.62
C SER A 116 -10.71 -12.79 3.16
N LYS A 117 -9.81 -12.55 2.22
CA LYS A 117 -10.15 -12.48 0.78
C LYS A 117 -10.79 -13.75 0.23
N ILE A 118 -10.39 -14.92 0.74
CA ILE A 118 -11.03 -16.19 0.36
C ILE A 118 -12.41 -16.33 1.00
N LYS A 119 -12.55 -15.99 2.28
CA LYS A 119 -13.83 -16.08 2.99
C LYS A 119 -14.90 -15.16 2.42
N GLU A 120 -14.48 -14.01 1.88
CA GLU A 120 -15.35 -13.00 1.25
C GLU A 120 -15.62 -13.26 -0.24
N ASP A 121 -15.14 -14.39 -0.79
CA ASP A 121 -15.25 -14.75 -2.22
C ASP A 121 -14.63 -13.69 -3.17
N GLU A 122 -13.65 -12.95 -2.69
CA GLU A 122 -12.89 -11.95 -3.45
C GLU A 122 -11.56 -12.48 -4.02
N PHE A 123 -11.36 -13.78 -3.94
CA PHE A 123 -10.17 -14.49 -4.40
C PHE A 123 -10.44 -15.24 -5.70
N VAL A 124 -9.46 -15.24 -6.62
CA VAL A 124 -9.46 -15.99 -7.87
C VAL A 124 -8.10 -16.65 -8.05
N LEU A 125 -8.09 -17.97 -8.20
CA LEU A 125 -6.86 -18.73 -8.46
C LEU A 125 -6.75 -19.02 -9.97
N LEU A 126 -5.65 -18.56 -10.59
CA LEU A 126 -5.34 -18.83 -11.99
C LEU A 126 -4.17 -19.80 -12.12
N ASP A 127 -4.23 -20.65 -13.13
CA ASP A 127 -3.12 -21.53 -13.48
C ASP A 127 -1.91 -20.69 -13.94
N LYS A 128 -2.05 -20.01 -15.04
CA LYS A 128 -1.00 -19.15 -15.61
C LYS A 128 -1.61 -17.98 -16.42
N ILE A 129 -0.79 -16.97 -16.67
CA ILE A 129 -1.11 -15.89 -17.59
C ILE A 129 -0.05 -15.88 -18.68
N GLU A 130 -0.47 -16.14 -19.92
CA GLU A 130 0.39 -16.11 -21.11
C GLU A 130 -0.11 -15.03 -22.06
N LEU A 131 0.69 -14.00 -22.25
CA LEU A 131 0.43 -12.95 -23.21
C LEU A 131 1.42 -13.07 -24.38
N THR A 132 0.92 -13.13 -25.59
CA THR A 132 1.76 -13.12 -26.80
C THR A 132 2.57 -11.84 -26.86
N GLU A 133 1.94 -10.71 -26.59
CA GLU A 133 2.52 -9.37 -26.55
C GLU A 133 2.11 -8.63 -25.27
N GLY A 134 2.94 -7.70 -24.81
CA GLY A 134 2.65 -6.85 -23.64
C GLY A 134 1.62 -5.74 -23.91
N LYS A 135 0.53 -6.03 -24.64
CA LYS A 135 -0.52 -5.07 -24.99
C LYS A 135 -1.61 -5.02 -23.93
N THR A 136 -2.00 -3.80 -23.56
CA THR A 136 -3.09 -3.53 -22.61
C THR A 136 -4.42 -4.10 -23.06
N LYS A 137 -4.70 -4.11 -24.38
CA LYS A 137 -5.93 -4.63 -24.95
C LYS A 137 -6.13 -6.11 -24.62
N LEU A 138 -5.10 -6.94 -24.82
CA LEU A 138 -5.15 -8.39 -24.54
C LEU A 138 -5.42 -8.67 -23.06
N MET A 139 -4.75 -7.91 -22.18
CA MET A 139 -4.94 -8.06 -20.73
C MET A 139 -6.34 -7.63 -20.31
N ASN A 140 -6.87 -6.55 -20.86
CA ASN A 140 -8.22 -6.08 -20.56
C ASN A 140 -9.29 -7.08 -21.06
N GLU A 141 -9.12 -7.65 -22.24
CA GLU A 141 -10.00 -8.70 -22.78
C GLU A 141 -10.00 -9.93 -21.86
N MET A 142 -8.83 -10.37 -21.41
CA MET A 142 -8.71 -11.49 -20.46
C MET A 142 -9.45 -11.22 -19.15
N ILE A 143 -9.25 -10.05 -18.54
CA ILE A 143 -9.90 -9.68 -17.28
C ILE A 143 -11.42 -9.58 -17.45
N ASN A 144 -11.90 -9.04 -18.58
CA ASN A 144 -13.33 -8.97 -18.89
C ASN A 144 -13.94 -10.37 -19.04
N ASN A 145 -13.27 -11.26 -19.77
CA ASN A 145 -13.73 -12.64 -19.97
C ASN A 145 -13.82 -13.39 -18.65
N LEU A 146 -12.78 -13.29 -17.81
CA LEU A 146 -12.76 -13.84 -16.44
C LEU A 146 -13.90 -13.25 -15.60
N GLY A 147 -14.07 -11.93 -15.62
CA GLY A 147 -15.11 -11.25 -14.85
C GLY A 147 -16.52 -11.68 -15.24
N ASN A 148 -16.79 -11.79 -16.54
CA ASN A 148 -18.07 -12.20 -17.08
C ASN A 148 -18.41 -13.67 -16.69
N LYS A 149 -17.45 -14.58 -16.82
CA LYS A 149 -17.66 -16.00 -16.48
C LYS A 149 -17.81 -16.21 -14.97
N LEU A 150 -17.02 -15.51 -14.17
CA LEU A 150 -17.06 -15.60 -12.70
C LEU A 150 -18.18 -14.75 -12.08
N LYS A 151 -18.89 -13.95 -12.87
CA LYS A 151 -19.91 -12.97 -12.42
C LYS A 151 -19.32 -11.98 -11.39
N LYS A 152 -18.04 -11.62 -11.53
CA LYS A 152 -17.29 -10.70 -10.66
C LYS A 152 -16.81 -9.50 -11.47
N ASN A 153 -16.98 -8.30 -10.93
CA ASN A 153 -16.50 -7.09 -11.60
C ASN A 153 -15.01 -6.86 -11.32
N LEU A 154 -14.16 -7.65 -11.99
CA LEU A 154 -12.70 -7.59 -11.79
C LEU A 154 -12.08 -6.25 -12.22
N ASN A 155 -12.73 -5.47 -13.09
CA ASN A 155 -12.27 -4.14 -13.50
C ASN A 155 -12.40 -3.08 -12.39
N LYS A 156 -13.18 -3.36 -11.35
CA LYS A 156 -13.41 -2.38 -10.29
C LYS A 156 -12.15 -2.10 -9.48
N SER A 157 -11.49 -3.14 -9.02
CA SER A 157 -10.20 -3.04 -8.32
C SER A 157 -9.60 -4.44 -8.15
N THR A 158 -8.48 -4.73 -8.81
CA THR A 158 -7.88 -6.07 -8.82
C THR A 158 -6.37 -6.02 -8.61
N LEU A 159 -5.87 -6.83 -7.68
CA LEU A 159 -4.46 -7.08 -7.47
C LEU A 159 -4.09 -8.43 -8.08
N ILE A 160 -3.13 -8.45 -9.00
CA ILE A 160 -2.63 -9.67 -9.64
C ILE A 160 -1.28 -10.02 -9.02
N VAL A 161 -1.19 -11.22 -8.45
CA VAL A 161 0.01 -11.71 -7.77
C VAL A 161 0.74 -12.71 -8.64
N LEU A 162 1.96 -12.35 -9.03
CA LEU A 162 2.84 -13.16 -9.87
C LEU A 162 3.88 -13.88 -9.02
N SER A 163 4.28 -15.09 -9.39
CA SER A 163 5.39 -15.81 -8.74
C SER A 163 6.74 -15.13 -9.00
N LYS A 164 6.97 -14.71 -10.25
CA LYS A 164 8.17 -14.01 -10.73
C LYS A 164 7.78 -12.76 -11.52
N THR A 165 8.71 -11.84 -11.68
CA THR A 165 8.49 -10.66 -12.52
C THR A 165 8.34 -11.08 -13.99
N ASP A 166 7.20 -10.79 -14.58
CA ASP A 166 6.97 -10.85 -16.01
C ASP A 166 6.80 -9.43 -16.55
N LEU A 167 7.76 -9.01 -17.39
CA LEU A 167 7.76 -7.67 -17.97
C LEU A 167 6.57 -7.46 -18.92
N LYS A 168 6.15 -8.50 -19.66
CA LYS A 168 5.01 -8.41 -20.59
C LYS A 168 3.72 -8.15 -19.82
N ILE A 169 3.46 -8.92 -18.77
CA ILE A 169 2.27 -8.74 -17.92
C ILE A 169 2.31 -7.39 -17.21
N SER A 170 3.44 -7.02 -16.64
CA SER A 170 3.60 -5.73 -15.93
C SER A 170 3.36 -4.53 -16.86
N HIS A 171 3.86 -4.57 -18.08
CA HIS A 171 3.65 -3.52 -19.09
C HIS A 171 2.20 -3.47 -19.55
N ALA A 172 1.55 -4.63 -19.77
CA ALA A 172 0.16 -4.71 -20.19
C ALA A 172 -0.81 -4.16 -19.12
N VAL A 173 -0.52 -4.39 -17.83
CA VAL A 173 -1.38 -3.96 -16.71
C VAL A 173 -1.17 -2.49 -16.33
N ARG A 174 0.05 -1.96 -16.44
CA ARG A 174 0.43 -0.64 -15.91
C ARG A 174 -0.51 0.51 -16.28
N ASN A 175 -1.10 0.48 -17.45
CA ASN A 175 -2.00 1.54 -17.93
C ASN A 175 -3.49 1.28 -17.62
N ILE A 176 -3.85 0.13 -17.05
CA ILE A 176 -5.24 -0.19 -16.72
C ILE A 176 -5.53 0.41 -15.33
N PRO A 177 -6.54 1.29 -15.21
CA PRO A 177 -6.87 1.92 -13.94
C PRO A 177 -7.34 0.87 -12.92
N LYS A 178 -6.94 1.04 -11.66
CA LYS A 178 -7.35 0.20 -10.51
C LYS A 178 -6.93 -1.28 -10.59
N ILE A 179 -6.05 -1.63 -11.53
CA ILE A 179 -5.44 -2.96 -11.60
C ILE A 179 -3.94 -2.80 -11.37
N LYS A 180 -3.40 -3.63 -10.49
CA LYS A 180 -1.98 -3.61 -10.13
C LYS A 180 -1.41 -5.02 -10.16
N THR A 181 -0.16 -5.15 -10.57
CA THR A 181 0.60 -6.40 -10.44
C THR A 181 1.61 -6.27 -9.31
N ILE A 182 1.80 -7.35 -8.56
CA ILE A 182 2.81 -7.44 -7.51
C ILE A 182 3.43 -8.85 -7.53
N ARG A 183 4.67 -8.96 -7.07
CA ARG A 183 5.33 -10.25 -6.86
C ARG A 183 4.88 -10.86 -5.55
N ALA A 184 4.83 -12.19 -5.51
CA ALA A 184 4.45 -12.94 -4.32
C ALA A 184 5.37 -12.70 -3.12
N ASP A 185 6.68 -12.47 -3.35
CA ASP A 185 7.67 -12.16 -2.30
C ASP A 185 7.56 -10.73 -1.76
N SER A 186 6.93 -9.83 -2.50
CA SER A 186 6.80 -8.41 -2.17
C SER A 186 5.39 -8.03 -1.69
N LEU A 187 4.54 -9.02 -1.40
CA LEU A 187 3.18 -8.81 -0.91
C LEU A 187 3.16 -7.98 0.37
N ASN A 188 2.21 -7.09 0.46
CA ASN A 188 1.94 -6.31 1.66
C ASN A 188 0.44 -6.17 1.94
N VAL A 189 0.11 -5.92 3.20
CA VAL A 189 -1.27 -5.82 3.68
C VAL A 189 -2.02 -4.67 3.01
N LEU A 190 -1.35 -3.54 2.82
CA LEU A 190 -1.95 -2.33 2.25
C LEU A 190 -2.40 -2.56 0.80
N ASP A 191 -1.56 -3.19 -0.04
CA ASP A 191 -1.93 -3.48 -1.43
C ASP A 191 -3.09 -4.48 -1.52
N ILE A 192 -3.14 -5.51 -0.65
CA ILE A 192 -4.25 -6.48 -0.63
C ILE A 192 -5.57 -5.81 -0.23
N LEU A 193 -5.56 -4.94 0.78
CA LEU A 193 -6.77 -4.26 1.26
C LEU A 193 -7.25 -3.14 0.32
N ASN A 194 -6.33 -2.49 -0.39
CA ASN A 194 -6.68 -1.45 -1.36
C ASN A 194 -7.36 -2.00 -2.61
N HIS A 195 -7.27 -3.31 -2.85
CA HIS A 195 -7.91 -3.95 -3.99
C HIS A 195 -9.01 -4.88 -3.53
N GLN A 196 -10.16 -4.82 -4.20
CA GLN A 196 -11.29 -5.68 -3.87
C GLN A 196 -10.98 -7.13 -4.22
N TYR A 197 -10.54 -7.40 -5.45
CA TYR A 197 -10.27 -8.74 -5.92
C TYR A 197 -8.77 -9.06 -5.90
N LEU A 198 -8.45 -10.29 -5.53
CA LEU A 198 -7.09 -10.83 -5.55
C LEU A 198 -7.03 -11.98 -6.55
N ILE A 199 -6.27 -11.81 -7.62
CA ILE A 199 -5.94 -12.86 -8.57
C ILE A 199 -4.56 -13.41 -8.22
N LEU A 200 -4.48 -14.69 -7.87
CA LEU A 200 -3.24 -15.36 -7.50
C LEU A 200 -2.90 -16.42 -8.54
N LEU A 201 -1.65 -16.45 -9.01
CA LEU A 201 -1.17 -17.55 -9.84
C LEU A 201 -0.84 -18.77 -8.97
N GLN A 202 -1.09 -19.98 -9.48
CA GLN A 202 -0.84 -21.21 -8.74
C GLN A 202 0.60 -21.31 -8.22
N ASP A 203 1.58 -20.96 -9.05
CA ASP A 203 3.00 -20.99 -8.67
C ASP A 203 3.36 -19.98 -7.56
N ALA A 204 2.60 -18.90 -7.41
CA ALA A 204 2.83 -17.90 -6.38
C ALA A 204 2.55 -18.43 -4.97
N ILE A 205 1.71 -19.48 -4.82
CA ILE A 205 1.41 -20.10 -3.52
C ILE A 205 2.70 -20.66 -2.88
N LYS A 206 3.55 -21.31 -3.69
CA LYS A 206 4.83 -21.86 -3.21
C LYS A 206 5.74 -20.75 -2.68
N THR A 207 5.86 -19.66 -3.47
CA THR A 207 6.67 -18.49 -3.08
C THR A 207 6.16 -17.83 -1.80
N ILE A 208 4.83 -17.71 -1.65
CA ILE A 208 4.21 -17.18 -0.43
C ILE A 208 4.56 -18.06 0.78
N LYS A 209 4.46 -19.39 0.63
CA LYS A 209 4.79 -20.34 1.71
C LYS A 209 6.24 -20.19 2.14
N GLU A 210 7.17 -20.19 1.21
CA GLU A 210 8.62 -20.07 1.47
C GLU A 210 9.01 -18.73 2.11
N THR A 211 8.29 -17.65 1.76
CA THR A 211 8.65 -16.30 2.21
C THR A 211 8.01 -15.93 3.56
N TYR A 212 6.76 -16.30 3.78
CA TYR A 212 5.98 -15.79 4.91
C TYR A 212 5.63 -16.84 5.96
N VAL A 213 5.68 -18.13 5.63
CA VAL A 213 5.46 -19.24 6.56
C VAL A 213 6.81 -19.86 6.91
N LYS A 214 7.33 -19.52 8.10
CA LYS A 214 8.59 -20.07 8.65
C LYS A 214 8.34 -20.58 10.05
#